data_57ab477e024c7978cb484a4d9d1c3116
#
_entry.id   57ab477e024c7978cb484a4d9d1c3116
#
_cell.length_a   1.000
_cell.length_b   1.000
_cell.length_c   1.000
_cell.angle_alpha   90.00
_cell.angle_beta   90.00
_cell.angle_gamma   90.00
#
_symmetry.space_group_name_H-M   'P 1'
#
loop_
_entity.id
_entity.type
_entity.pdbx_description
1 polymer ?
#
loop_
_entity_poly.entity_id
_entity_poly.type
_entity_poly.pdbx_seq_one_letter_code
_entity_poly.pdbx_strand_id
1 'polypeptide(L)'
;ASEIMLSSFNLLKPATGDPIAVPSQDIVLGCYYLTREMDGAVGRGKVFSNEEEALLAYEHGVVNLNALIKVRSLETTIGRLMFNNVLPTGFEFINEHLNKKSLSKLVGRIINEYGIEKTSQYLDSIKKLGFEFSSLSGSSWGMDDLVIPKQKKHILESAEKESSVIRSQ
;
A
#
# COMPACT_ATOMS: atom_id res chain seq x y z
N ALA A 1 32.14 0.56 -8.94
CA ALA A 1 31.00 0.71 -8.00
C ALA A 1 29.84 1.45 -8.65
N SER A 2 30.04 2.65 -9.21
CA SER A 2 28.97 3.49 -9.78
C SER A 2 28.21 2.89 -10.98
N GLU A 3 28.78 1.96 -11.71
CA GLU A 3 28.16 1.35 -12.90
C GLU A 3 27.52 0.00 -12.62
N ILE A 4 28.04 -0.76 -11.67
CA ILE A 4 27.60 -2.14 -11.41
C ILE A 4 26.83 -2.28 -10.10
N MET A 5 27.21 -1.52 -9.05
CA MET A 5 26.67 -1.68 -7.71
C MET A 5 25.60 -0.63 -7.35
N LEU A 6 25.26 0.28 -8.27
CA LEU A 6 24.23 1.27 -8.02
C LEU A 6 22.87 0.59 -7.87
N SER A 7 22.15 0.91 -6.79
CA SER A 7 20.86 0.26 -6.48
C SER A 7 19.80 0.45 -7.57
N SER A 8 19.85 1.57 -8.30
CA SER A 8 18.92 1.84 -9.41
C SER A 8 19.09 0.87 -10.60
N PHE A 9 20.25 0.22 -10.72
CA PHE A 9 20.50 -0.80 -11.75
C PHE A 9 20.29 -2.24 -11.26
N ASN A 10 20.11 -2.41 -9.94
CA ASN A 10 19.97 -3.72 -9.31
C ASN A 10 18.60 -3.85 -8.60
N LEU A 11 17.53 -3.60 -9.34
CA LEU A 11 16.16 -3.66 -8.79
C LEU A 11 15.58 -5.07 -8.74
N LEU A 12 16.20 -6.05 -9.38
CA LEU A 12 15.73 -7.43 -9.46
C LEU A 12 16.67 -8.40 -8.75
N LYS A 13 16.11 -9.40 -8.09
CA LYS A 13 16.87 -10.51 -7.49
C LYS A 13 17.47 -11.40 -8.59
N PRO A 14 18.77 -11.68 -8.60
CA PRO A 14 19.40 -12.50 -9.64
C PRO A 14 18.83 -13.92 -9.71
N ALA A 15 18.40 -14.48 -8.57
CA ALA A 15 17.92 -15.86 -8.48
C ALA A 15 16.47 -16.04 -8.97
N THR A 16 15.58 -15.08 -8.75
CA THR A 16 14.14 -15.25 -9.01
C THR A 16 13.57 -14.23 -9.98
N GLY A 17 14.29 -13.14 -10.26
CA GLY A 17 13.76 -12.03 -11.06
C GLY A 17 12.72 -11.16 -10.33
N ASP A 18 12.44 -11.42 -9.04
CA ASP A 18 11.52 -10.62 -8.27
C ASP A 18 12.13 -9.25 -7.94
N PRO A 19 11.30 -8.19 -7.80
CA PRO A 19 11.78 -6.90 -7.33
C PRO A 19 12.43 -6.98 -5.95
N ILE A 20 13.60 -6.35 -5.79
CA ILE A 20 14.27 -6.16 -4.49
C ILE A 20 13.73 -4.90 -3.80
N ALA A 21 13.68 -3.79 -4.55
CA ALA A 21 13.20 -2.51 -4.07
C ALA A 21 11.67 -2.48 -4.14
N VAL A 22 11.03 -2.90 -3.05
CA VAL A 22 9.57 -2.90 -2.91
C VAL A 22 9.16 -1.99 -1.76
N PRO A 23 8.05 -1.26 -1.89
CA PRO A 23 7.49 -0.50 -0.76
C PRO A 23 7.29 -1.38 0.47
N SER A 24 7.65 -0.86 1.64
CA SER A 24 7.54 -1.58 2.92
C SER A 24 7.13 -0.62 4.04
N GLN A 25 6.74 -1.18 5.18
CA GLN A 25 6.42 -0.44 6.41
C GLN A 25 5.48 0.75 6.16
N ASP A 26 5.90 1.97 6.51
CA ASP A 26 5.08 3.18 6.45
C ASP A 26 4.64 3.53 5.02
N ILE A 27 5.44 3.19 4.01
CA ILE A 27 5.05 3.40 2.61
C ILE A 27 3.83 2.52 2.27
N VAL A 28 3.83 1.27 2.72
CA VAL A 28 2.68 0.36 2.54
C VAL A 28 1.48 0.86 3.33
N LEU A 29 1.68 1.32 4.57
CA LEU A 29 0.61 1.87 5.40
C LEU A 29 -0.05 3.07 4.73
N GLY A 30 0.75 4.00 4.18
CA GLY A 30 0.24 5.18 3.48
C GLY A 30 -0.51 4.81 2.20
N CYS A 31 0.02 3.92 1.37
CA CYS A 31 -0.67 3.45 0.17
C CYS A 31 -1.97 2.69 0.52
N TYR A 32 -1.96 1.91 1.59
CA TYR A 32 -3.14 1.24 2.12
C TYR A 32 -4.20 2.25 2.56
N TYR A 33 -3.83 3.22 3.38
CA TYR A 33 -4.73 4.28 3.84
C TYR A 33 -5.32 5.08 2.67
N LEU A 34 -4.49 5.42 1.69
CA LEU A 34 -4.87 6.18 0.51
C LEU A 34 -5.91 5.45 -0.34
N THR A 35 -5.73 4.14 -0.57
CA THR A 35 -6.52 3.36 -1.54
C THR A 35 -7.68 2.58 -0.95
N ARG A 36 -7.82 2.55 0.39
CA ARG A 36 -8.94 1.90 1.05
C ARG A 36 -10.26 2.62 0.75
N GLU A 37 -11.34 1.90 0.78
CA GLU A 37 -12.71 2.44 0.79
C GLU A 37 -13.20 2.53 2.23
N MET A 38 -13.95 3.58 2.55
CA MET A 38 -14.56 3.77 3.85
C MET A 38 -16.08 3.95 3.69
N ASP A 39 -16.81 3.03 4.30
CA ASP A 39 -18.28 3.13 4.37
C ASP A 39 -18.71 4.36 5.18
N GLY A 40 -19.73 5.07 4.69
CA GLY A 40 -20.22 6.28 5.35
C GLY A 40 -19.33 7.52 5.20
N ALA A 41 -18.26 7.47 4.41
CA ALA A 41 -17.43 8.63 4.16
C ALA A 41 -18.19 9.76 3.46
N VAL A 42 -17.88 11.00 3.85
CA VAL A 42 -18.52 12.21 3.28
C VAL A 42 -18.33 12.24 1.77
N GLY A 43 -19.40 12.47 1.03
CA GLY A 43 -19.37 12.54 -0.43
C GLY A 43 -19.52 11.19 -1.15
N ARG A 44 -19.75 10.08 -0.43
CA ARG A 44 -20.03 8.78 -1.04
C ARG A 44 -21.19 8.86 -2.04
N GLY A 45 -21.02 8.23 -3.21
CA GLY A 45 -22.00 8.17 -4.26
C GLY A 45 -22.09 9.41 -5.16
N LYS A 46 -21.28 10.45 -4.90
CA LYS A 46 -21.20 11.61 -5.81
C LYS A 46 -20.63 11.21 -7.16
N VAL A 47 -21.11 11.91 -8.20
CA VAL A 47 -20.73 11.68 -9.59
C VAL A 47 -20.02 12.92 -10.11
N PHE A 48 -18.89 12.71 -10.78
CA PHE A 48 -18.05 13.74 -11.38
C PHE A 48 -17.82 13.50 -12.86
N SER A 49 -17.70 14.58 -13.62
CA SER A 49 -17.51 14.52 -15.08
C SER A 49 -16.08 14.12 -15.44
N ASN A 50 -15.10 14.47 -14.61
CA ASN A 50 -13.68 14.17 -14.81
C ASN A 50 -12.94 14.08 -13.46
N GLU A 51 -11.67 13.69 -13.51
CA GLU A 51 -10.82 13.54 -12.34
C GLU A 51 -10.47 14.87 -11.67
N GLU A 52 -10.28 15.93 -12.45
CA GLU A 52 -9.96 17.27 -11.96
C GLU A 52 -11.08 17.83 -11.08
N GLU A 53 -12.33 17.66 -11.53
CA GLU A 53 -13.51 18.05 -10.76
C GLU A 53 -13.60 17.28 -9.43
N ALA A 54 -13.30 15.97 -9.45
CA ALA A 54 -13.31 15.14 -8.25
C ALA A 54 -12.21 15.55 -7.25
N LEU A 55 -11.00 15.84 -7.73
CA LEU A 55 -9.89 16.32 -6.91
C LEU A 55 -10.18 17.69 -6.31
N LEU A 56 -10.74 18.62 -7.10
CA LEU A 56 -11.16 19.93 -6.61
C LEU A 56 -12.24 19.81 -5.50
N ALA A 57 -13.19 18.91 -5.66
CA ALA A 57 -14.21 18.64 -4.65
C ALA A 57 -13.60 18.09 -3.34
N TYR A 58 -12.52 17.31 -3.44
CA TYR A 58 -11.75 16.86 -2.28
C TYR A 58 -11.02 18.02 -1.58
N GLU A 59 -10.35 18.89 -2.32
CA GLU A 59 -9.65 20.08 -1.78
C GLU A 59 -10.62 21.01 -1.02
N HIS A 60 -11.87 21.12 -1.48
CA HIS A 60 -12.91 21.89 -0.83
C HIS A 60 -13.65 21.13 0.29
N GLY A 61 -13.23 19.92 0.65
CA GLY A 61 -13.83 19.13 1.72
C GLY A 61 -15.23 18.59 1.40
N VAL A 62 -15.65 18.63 0.14
CA VAL A 62 -16.97 18.15 -0.31
C VAL A 62 -17.02 16.62 -0.40
N VAL A 63 -15.85 16.00 -0.58
CA VAL A 63 -15.65 14.55 -0.67
C VAL A 63 -14.46 14.13 0.18
N ASN A 64 -14.59 13.02 0.88
CA ASN A 64 -13.49 12.43 1.64
C ASN A 64 -12.57 11.60 0.71
N LEU A 65 -11.29 11.52 1.06
CA LEU A 65 -10.26 10.74 0.36
C LEU A 65 -10.69 9.30 0.03
N ASN A 66 -11.35 8.65 0.99
CA ASN A 66 -11.73 7.24 0.94
C ASN A 66 -13.20 7.01 0.59
N ALA A 67 -13.93 8.06 0.19
CA ALA A 67 -15.31 7.95 -0.26
C ALA A 67 -15.39 7.29 -1.64
N LEU A 68 -16.27 6.30 -1.78
CA LEU A 68 -16.58 5.73 -3.08
C LEU A 68 -17.37 6.75 -3.91
N ILE A 69 -16.82 7.15 -5.03
CA ILE A 69 -17.37 8.13 -5.97
C ILE A 69 -17.45 7.54 -7.36
N LYS A 70 -18.15 8.20 -8.25
CA LYS A 70 -18.19 7.83 -9.67
C LYS A 70 -17.61 8.94 -10.52
N VAL A 71 -16.57 8.62 -11.28
CA VAL A 71 -15.94 9.53 -12.25
C VAL A 71 -16.23 9.00 -13.64
N ARG A 72 -17.06 9.72 -14.41
CA ARG A 72 -17.65 9.21 -15.67
C ARG A 72 -18.38 7.88 -15.43
N SER A 73 -17.82 6.77 -15.92
CA SER A 73 -18.38 5.42 -15.76
C SER A 73 -17.61 4.57 -14.73
N LEU A 74 -16.53 5.09 -14.15
CA LEU A 74 -15.65 4.37 -13.23
C LEU A 74 -16.04 4.66 -11.78
N GLU A 75 -16.33 3.62 -11.01
CA GLU A 75 -16.47 3.72 -9.56
C GLU A 75 -15.09 3.58 -8.90
N THR A 76 -14.69 4.60 -8.15
CA THR A 76 -13.34 4.66 -7.54
C THR A 76 -13.35 5.57 -6.32
N THR A 77 -12.18 5.85 -5.74
CA THR A 77 -12.00 6.82 -4.65
C THR A 77 -11.01 7.90 -5.06
N ILE A 78 -11.07 9.07 -4.40
CA ILE A 78 -10.09 10.15 -4.62
C ILE A 78 -8.66 9.63 -4.41
N GLY A 79 -8.45 8.83 -3.37
CA GLY A 79 -7.13 8.27 -3.08
C GLY A 79 -6.60 7.36 -4.18
N ARG A 80 -7.45 6.58 -4.84
CA ARG A 80 -7.04 5.78 -6.00
C ARG A 80 -6.71 6.63 -7.22
N LEU A 81 -7.44 7.73 -7.46
CA LEU A 81 -7.08 8.71 -8.50
C LEU A 81 -5.69 9.28 -8.23
N MET A 82 -5.44 9.77 -7.01
CA MET A 82 -4.13 10.32 -6.63
C MET A 82 -3.00 9.30 -6.77
N PHE A 83 -3.24 8.04 -6.40
CA PHE A 83 -2.25 6.96 -6.57
C PHE A 83 -1.93 6.71 -8.05
N ASN A 84 -2.94 6.66 -8.92
CA ASN A 84 -2.72 6.44 -10.36
C ASN A 84 -2.00 7.61 -11.02
N ASN A 85 -2.14 8.83 -10.52
CA ASN A 85 -1.43 10.00 -11.05
C ASN A 85 0.10 9.96 -10.86
N VAL A 86 0.61 9.11 -9.95
CA VAL A 86 2.06 8.92 -9.78
C VAL A 86 2.60 7.72 -10.58
N LEU A 87 1.73 6.98 -11.26
CA LEU A 87 2.12 5.86 -12.12
C LEU A 87 2.52 6.34 -13.52
N PRO A 88 3.20 5.49 -14.31
CA PRO A 88 3.55 5.82 -15.70
C PRO A 88 2.33 6.17 -16.55
N THR A 89 2.47 7.17 -17.42
CA THR A 89 1.42 7.52 -18.39
C THR A 89 1.10 6.31 -19.28
N GLY A 90 -0.19 5.96 -19.35
CA GLY A 90 -0.66 4.79 -20.11
C GLY A 90 -0.63 3.48 -19.35
N PHE A 91 -0.20 3.49 -18.08
CA PHE A 91 -0.35 2.31 -17.22
C PHE A 91 -1.83 2.02 -16.94
N GLU A 92 -2.16 0.74 -16.79
CA GLU A 92 -3.53 0.32 -16.45
C GLU A 92 -3.97 0.94 -15.11
N PHE A 93 -5.18 1.49 -15.07
CA PHE A 93 -5.73 2.10 -13.87
C PHE A 93 -5.91 1.08 -12.74
N ILE A 94 -5.23 1.31 -11.63
CA ILE A 94 -5.30 0.45 -10.44
C ILE A 94 -6.49 0.90 -9.60
N ASN A 95 -7.54 0.09 -9.59
CA ASN A 95 -8.77 0.36 -8.83
C ASN A 95 -8.99 -0.64 -7.70
N GLU A 96 -7.91 -1.05 -7.06
CA GLU A 96 -7.95 -1.97 -5.94
C GLU A 96 -7.33 -1.37 -4.68
N HIS A 97 -7.63 -1.97 -3.56
CA HIS A 97 -7.03 -1.67 -2.29
C HIS A 97 -5.61 -2.23 -2.23
N LEU A 98 -4.63 -1.36 -2.06
CA LEU A 98 -3.23 -1.71 -2.12
C LEU A 98 -2.69 -2.25 -0.79
N ASN A 99 -2.09 -3.41 -0.85
CA ASN A 99 -1.35 -4.03 0.24
C ASN A 99 0.08 -4.36 -0.21
N LYS A 100 0.91 -4.92 0.68
CA LYS A 100 2.31 -5.25 0.38
C LYS A 100 2.45 -6.16 -0.84
N LYS A 101 1.54 -7.14 -1.01
CA LYS A 101 1.61 -8.08 -2.14
C LYS A 101 1.22 -7.43 -3.46
N SER A 102 0.15 -6.62 -3.47
CA SER A 102 -0.28 -5.90 -4.67
C SER A 102 0.76 -4.85 -5.09
N LEU A 103 1.36 -4.11 -4.14
CA LEU A 103 2.45 -3.19 -4.42
C LEU A 103 3.69 -3.90 -4.99
N SER A 104 4.07 -5.06 -4.47
CA SER A 104 5.18 -5.84 -5.01
C SER A 104 4.93 -6.28 -6.47
N LYS A 105 3.72 -6.78 -6.76
CA LYS A 105 3.31 -7.14 -8.12
C LYS A 105 3.30 -5.93 -9.06
N LEU A 106 2.79 -4.79 -8.57
CA LEU A 106 2.76 -3.54 -9.32
C LEU A 106 4.18 -3.11 -9.73
N VAL A 107 5.12 -3.11 -8.78
CA VAL A 107 6.52 -2.77 -9.07
C VAL A 107 7.11 -3.72 -10.12
N GLY A 108 6.86 -5.02 -10.01
CA GLY A 108 7.30 -6.01 -11.01
C GLY A 108 6.74 -5.71 -12.40
N ARG A 109 5.45 -5.33 -12.49
CA ARG A 109 4.84 -4.92 -13.77
C ARG A 109 5.48 -3.66 -14.35
N ILE A 110 5.72 -2.64 -13.52
CA ILE A 110 6.35 -1.39 -13.96
C ILE A 110 7.76 -1.67 -14.49
N ILE A 111 8.55 -2.53 -13.82
CA ILE A 111 9.90 -2.92 -14.29
C ILE A 111 9.82 -3.60 -15.65
N ASN A 112 8.88 -4.52 -15.83
CA ASN A 112 8.74 -5.28 -17.08
C ASN A 112 8.26 -4.42 -18.24
N GLU A 113 7.36 -3.45 -18.01
CA GLU A 113 6.77 -2.64 -19.06
C GLU A 113 7.62 -1.40 -19.41
N TYR A 114 8.26 -0.77 -18.43
CA TYR A 114 8.97 0.51 -18.59
C TYR A 114 10.48 0.44 -18.39
N GLY A 115 10.99 -0.71 -17.96
CA GLY A 115 12.41 -0.92 -17.72
C GLY A 115 12.91 -0.37 -16.37
N ILE A 116 14.10 -0.78 -15.99
CA ILE A 116 14.70 -0.52 -14.66
C ILE A 116 14.96 0.99 -14.45
N GLU A 117 15.50 1.67 -15.45
CA GLU A 117 15.90 3.08 -15.33
C GLU A 117 14.72 3.99 -15.00
N LYS A 118 13.58 3.83 -15.68
CA LYS A 118 12.38 4.62 -15.46
C LYS A 118 11.67 4.25 -14.16
N THR A 119 11.75 2.98 -13.77
CA THR A 119 11.08 2.48 -12.55
C THR A 119 11.57 3.17 -11.29
N SER A 120 12.85 3.56 -11.22
CA SER A 120 13.40 4.25 -10.03
C SER A 120 12.66 5.54 -9.73
N GLN A 121 12.27 6.31 -10.74
CA GLN A 121 11.51 7.56 -10.57
C GLN A 121 10.08 7.30 -10.04
N TYR A 122 9.42 6.26 -10.55
CA TYR A 122 8.09 5.89 -10.07
C TYR A 122 8.12 5.35 -8.64
N LEU A 123 9.15 4.56 -8.29
CA LEU A 123 9.36 4.12 -6.91
C LEU A 123 9.55 5.29 -5.95
N ASP A 124 10.30 6.31 -6.35
CA ASP A 124 10.46 7.53 -5.55
C ASP A 124 9.16 8.32 -5.40
N SER A 125 8.33 8.36 -6.43
CA SER A 125 7.01 8.98 -6.38
C SER A 125 6.06 8.22 -5.45
N ILE A 126 6.00 6.89 -5.56
CA ILE A 126 5.22 6.02 -4.67
C ILE A 126 5.70 6.15 -3.22
N LYS A 127 7.02 6.21 -2.99
CA LYS A 127 7.61 6.41 -1.67
C LYS A 127 7.16 7.73 -1.04
N LYS A 128 7.26 8.84 -1.78
CA LYS A 128 6.84 10.17 -1.30
C LYS A 128 5.36 10.17 -0.93
N LEU A 129 4.51 9.68 -1.83
CA LEU A 129 3.07 9.57 -1.61
C LEU A 129 2.76 8.69 -0.39
N GLY A 130 3.41 7.53 -0.27
CA GLY A 130 3.23 6.62 0.85
C GLY A 130 3.58 7.25 2.18
N PHE A 131 4.70 7.95 2.30
CA PHE A 131 5.08 8.63 3.54
C PHE A 131 4.14 9.79 3.88
N GLU A 132 3.71 10.57 2.89
CA GLU A 132 2.76 11.66 3.08
C GLU A 132 1.44 11.14 3.67
N PHE A 133 0.84 10.13 3.03
CA PHE A 133 -0.43 9.57 3.50
C PHE A 133 -0.30 8.68 4.74
N SER A 134 0.86 8.13 5.03
CA SER A 134 1.13 7.49 6.33
C SER A 134 1.07 8.52 7.45
N SER A 135 1.70 9.68 7.27
CA SER A 135 1.66 10.77 8.25
C SER A 135 0.25 11.34 8.41
N LEU A 136 -0.47 11.57 7.31
CA LEU A 136 -1.86 12.05 7.33
C LEU A 136 -2.85 11.05 7.95
N SER A 137 -2.54 9.75 7.89
CA SER A 137 -3.40 8.73 8.48
C SER A 137 -3.51 8.84 10.00
N GLY A 138 -2.50 9.42 10.66
CA GLY A 138 -2.42 9.48 12.12
C GLY A 138 -2.43 8.12 12.80
N SER A 139 -2.20 7.04 12.04
CA SER A 139 -2.24 5.67 12.57
C SER A 139 -1.09 5.43 13.53
N SER A 140 -1.41 5.12 14.76
CA SER A 140 -0.44 4.68 15.78
C SER A 140 -0.98 3.45 16.48
N TRP A 141 -0.08 2.67 17.08
CA TRP A 141 -0.44 1.52 17.90
C TRP A 141 0.47 1.44 19.11
N GLY A 142 -0.07 1.00 20.22
CA GLY A 142 0.64 0.84 21.48
C GLY A 142 0.54 -0.58 22.01
N MET A 143 1.16 -0.83 23.15
CA MET A 143 1.09 -2.14 23.80
C MET A 143 -0.32 -2.56 24.18
N ASP A 144 -1.20 -1.60 24.47
CA ASP A 144 -2.59 -1.84 24.85
C ASP A 144 -3.48 -2.31 23.69
N ASP A 145 -3.04 -2.04 22.43
CA ASP A 145 -3.73 -2.52 21.23
C ASP A 145 -3.45 -3.99 20.93
N LEU A 146 -2.46 -4.60 21.63
CA LEU A 146 -2.11 -5.99 21.45
C LEU A 146 -3.05 -6.91 22.24
N VAL A 147 -4.07 -7.41 21.57
CA VAL A 147 -5.03 -8.35 22.16
C VAL A 147 -4.37 -9.72 22.35
N ILE A 148 -4.20 -10.13 23.61
CA ILE A 148 -3.68 -11.46 23.94
C ILE A 148 -4.77 -12.50 23.71
N PRO A 149 -4.56 -13.52 22.84
CA PRO A 149 -5.54 -14.58 22.60
C PRO A 149 -5.90 -15.32 23.92
N LYS A 150 -7.18 -15.56 24.15
CA LYS A 150 -7.66 -16.28 25.36
C LYS A 150 -7.02 -17.67 25.54
N GLN A 151 -6.64 -18.29 24.44
CA GLN A 151 -6.03 -19.62 24.41
C GLN A 151 -4.55 -19.64 24.80
N LYS A 152 -3.87 -18.47 24.88
CA LYS A 152 -2.42 -18.39 25.16
C LYS A 152 -2.03 -19.17 26.42
N LYS A 153 -2.77 -18.99 27.51
CA LYS A 153 -2.48 -19.64 28.79
C LYS A 153 -2.54 -21.18 28.68
N HIS A 154 -3.58 -21.71 28.04
CA HIS A 154 -3.76 -23.13 27.84
C HIS A 154 -2.66 -23.75 26.97
N ILE A 155 -2.29 -23.05 25.86
CA ILE A 155 -1.21 -23.49 24.96
C ILE A 155 0.13 -23.56 25.71
N LEU A 156 0.44 -22.54 26.50
CA LEU A 156 1.69 -22.51 27.30
C LEU A 156 1.73 -23.62 28.35
N GLU A 157 0.64 -23.81 29.11
CA GLU A 157 0.55 -24.88 30.09
C GLU A 157 0.70 -26.29 29.48
N SER A 158 0.14 -26.51 28.29
CA SER A 158 0.29 -27.76 27.53
C SER A 158 1.74 -27.97 27.11
N ALA A 159 2.36 -26.95 26.53
CA ALA A 159 3.75 -27.00 26.08
C ALA A 159 4.73 -27.22 27.24
N GLU A 160 4.50 -26.61 28.39
CA GLU A 160 5.32 -26.81 29.63
C GLU A 160 5.21 -28.25 30.14
N LYS A 161 4.01 -28.85 30.13
CA LYS A 161 3.81 -30.25 30.51
C LYS A 161 4.57 -31.20 29.59
N GLU A 162 4.43 -31.02 28.27
CA GLU A 162 5.16 -31.82 27.29
C GLU A 162 6.67 -31.67 27.43
N SER A 163 7.16 -30.44 27.61
CA SER A 163 8.57 -30.18 27.84
C SER A 163 9.09 -30.87 29.09
N SER A 164 8.33 -30.88 30.21
CA SER A 164 8.73 -31.52 31.45
C SER A 164 8.82 -33.05 31.30
N VAL A 165 7.90 -33.67 30.55
CA VAL A 165 7.94 -35.11 30.26
C VAL A 165 9.19 -35.49 29.46
N ILE A 166 9.52 -34.70 28.43
CA ILE A 166 10.71 -34.97 27.58
C ILE A 166 12.00 -34.79 28.39
N ARG A 167 12.05 -33.82 29.30
CA ARG A 167 13.23 -33.60 30.14
C ARG A 167 13.45 -34.67 31.21
N SER A 168 12.39 -35.41 31.59
CA SER A 168 12.45 -36.47 32.57
C SER A 168 12.77 -37.86 31.98
N GLN A 169 12.84 -37.98 30.67
CA GLN A 169 13.36 -39.14 29.94
C GLN A 169 14.86 -39.04 29.70
#